data_8f7c058f920b8468552533bcf3139222
#
_entry.id   8f7c058f920b8468552533bcf3139222
#
_cell.length_a   1.000
_cell.length_b   1.000
_cell.length_c   1.000
_cell.angle_alpha   90.00
_cell.angle_beta   90.00
_cell.angle_gamma   90.00
#
_symmetry.space_group_name_H-M   'P 1'
#
loop_
_entity.id
_entity.type
_entity.pdbx_description
1 polymer ?
#
loop_
_entity_poly.entity_id
_entity_poly.type
_entity_poly.pdbx_seq_one_letter_code
_entity_poly.pdbx_strand_id
1 'polypeptide(L)' 'MAKKVLIVEDDGNIAELLHLYLEKEGFETQVAGDGGKGVELF' A
#
# COMPACT_ATOMS: atom_id res chain seq x y z
N MET A 1 -15.40 7.46 9.10
CA MET A 1 -14.56 7.83 7.97
C MET A 1 -13.40 6.90 7.83
N ALA A 2 -13.11 6.48 6.62
CA ALA A 2 -12.01 5.56 6.37
C ALA A 2 -10.68 6.30 6.44
N LYS A 3 -9.70 5.65 7.03
CA LYS A 3 -8.34 6.18 7.05
C LYS A 3 -7.61 5.69 5.82
N LYS A 4 -6.74 6.51 5.30
CA LYS A 4 -5.96 6.18 4.14
C LYS A 4 -4.57 5.75 4.57
N VAL A 5 -4.12 4.62 4.05
CA VAL A 5 -2.81 4.05 4.37
C VAL A 5 -2.02 3.89 3.09
N LEU A 6 -0.80 4.36 3.09
CA LEU A 6 0.09 4.19 1.96
C LEU A 6 1.01 3.02 2.23
N ILE A 7 1.00 2.05 1.34
CA ILE A 7 1.85 0.88 1.44
C ILE A 7 2.98 1.01 0.43
N VAL A 8 4.21 1.04 0.91
CA VAL A 8 5.39 1.06 0.05
C VAL A 8 6.10 -0.27 0.22
N GLU A 9 6.00 -1.13 -0.78
CA GLU A 9 6.54 -2.49 -0.68
C GLU A 9 6.98 -2.98 -2.05
N ASP A 10 8.21 -3.50 -2.14
CA ASP A 10 8.74 -4.07 -3.36
C ASP A 10 8.07 -5.38 -3.73
N ASP A 11 7.72 -6.15 -2.71
CA ASP A 11 7.14 -7.47 -2.92
C ASP A 11 5.65 -7.34 -3.15
N GLY A 12 5.22 -7.61 -4.36
CA GLY A 12 3.82 -7.51 -4.71
C GLY A 12 2.91 -8.42 -3.90
N ASN A 13 3.42 -9.57 -3.48
CA ASN A 13 2.63 -10.50 -2.68
C ASN A 13 2.37 -9.93 -1.30
N ILE A 14 3.38 -9.35 -0.70
CA ILE A 14 3.24 -8.74 0.61
C ILE A 14 2.34 -7.52 0.54
N ALA A 15 2.53 -6.70 -0.48
CA ALA A 15 1.70 -5.52 -0.67
C ALA A 15 0.23 -5.90 -0.81
N GLU A 16 -0.04 -6.95 -1.56
CA GLU A 16 -1.41 -7.40 -1.75
C GLU A 16 -2.02 -7.91 -0.45
N LEU A 17 -1.26 -8.64 0.33
CA LEU A 17 -1.75 -9.12 1.63
C LEU A 17 -2.09 -7.97 2.55
N LEU A 18 -1.23 -6.97 2.60
CA LEU A 18 -1.47 -5.80 3.42
C LEU A 18 -2.70 -5.03 2.93
N HIS A 19 -2.83 -4.88 1.64
CA HIS A 19 -3.97 -4.20 1.05
C HIS A 19 -5.27 -4.90 1.43
N LEU A 20 -5.33 -6.20 1.27
CA LEU A 20 -6.53 -6.96 1.59
C LEU A 20 -6.86 -6.90 3.08
N TYR A 21 -5.84 -7.01 3.90
CA TYR A 21 -6.03 -6.95 5.34
C TYR A 21 -6.59 -5.59 5.78
N LEU A 22 -5.96 -4.53 5.30
CA LEU A 22 -6.38 -3.18 5.68
C LEU A 22 -7.75 -2.85 5.14
N GLU A 23 -8.06 -3.30 3.94
CA GLU A 23 -9.39 -3.10 3.36
C GLU A 23 -10.45 -3.78 4.21
N LYS A 24 -10.14 -4.97 4.68
CA LYS A 24 -11.05 -5.70 5.55
C LYS A 24 -11.32 -4.94 6.84
N GLU A 25 -10.33 -4.21 7.33
CA GLU A 25 -10.46 -3.42 8.54
C GLU A 25 -11.12 -2.06 8.31
N GLY A 26 -11.45 -1.76 7.08
CA GLY A 26 -12.12 -0.51 6.76
C GLY A 26 -11.20 0.63 6.38
N PHE A 27 -9.95 0.33 6.06
CA PHE A 27 -9.01 1.36 5.64
C PHE A 27 -8.97 1.45 4.13
N GLU A 28 -8.74 2.66 3.64
CA GLU A 28 -8.45 2.87 2.24
C GLU A 28 -6.94 2.75 2.04
N THR A 29 -6.52 1.97 1.05
CA THR A 29 -5.10 1.73 0.85
C THR A 29 -4.65 2.17 -0.53
N GLN A 30 -3.41 2.60 -0.61
CA GLN A 30 -2.76 2.89 -1.87
C GLN A 30 -1.40 2.20 -1.84
N VAL A 31 -1.09 1.44 -2.88
CA VAL A 31 0.14 0.68 -2.94
C VAL A 31 1.11 1.31 -3.91
N ALA A 32 2.31 1.58 -3.45
CA ALA A 32 3.44 1.96 -4.30
C ALA A 32 4.33 0.71 -4.38
N GLY A 33 4.29 0.04 -5.50
CA GLY A 33 4.91 -1.27 -5.63
C GLY A 33 6.42 -1.27 -5.75
N ASP A 34 7.02 -0.13 -5.92
CA ASP A 34 8.46 -0.03 -6.10
C ASP A 34 8.98 1.13 -5.29
N GLY A 35 9.79 0.82 -4.27
CA GLY A 35 10.36 1.84 -3.42
C GLY A 35 11.19 2.85 -4.19
N GLY A 36 11.95 2.37 -5.18
CA GLY A 36 12.73 3.26 -6.03
C GLY A 36 11.86 4.19 -6.83
N LYS A 37 10.76 3.67 -7.34
CA LYS A 37 9.82 4.47 -8.09
C LYS A 37 9.15 5.51 -7.20
N GLY A 38 8.87 5.13 -5.98
CA GLY A 38 8.29 6.06 -5.03
C GLY A 38 9.21 7.22 -4.76
N VAL A 39 10.49 6.96 -4.69
CA VAL A 39 11.51 8.00 -4.50
C VAL A 39 11.55 8.93 -5.70
N GLU A 40 11.41 8.38 -6.90
CA GLU A 40 11.43 9.18 -8.12
C GLU A 40 10.26 10.15 -8.19
N LEU A 41 9.14 9.80 -7.61
CA LEU A 41 7.96 10.65 -7.65
C LEU A 41 8.10 11.89 -6.77
N PHE A 42 9.08 11.91 -5.93
CA PHE A 42 9.38 13.08 -5.13
C PHE A 42 10.46 13.92 -5.79
#